data_d3817562e7cb9cdab4adcf37cc40a51b
#
_entry.id   d3817562e7cb9cdab4adcf37cc40a51b
#
_cell.length_a   1.000
_cell.length_b   1.000
_cell.length_c   1.000
_cell.angle_alpha   90.00
_cell.angle_beta   90.00
_cell.angle_gamma   90.00
#
_symmetry.space_group_name_H-M   'P 1'
#
loop_
_entity.id
_entity.type
_entity.pdbx_description
1 polymer ?
#
loop_
_entity_poly.entity_id
_entity_poly.type
_entity_poly.pdbx_seq_one_letter_code
_entity_poly.pdbx_strand_id
1 'polypeptide(L)'
;MSTVYDAKSLDEINVHFILCTERTGSSLLCLMLNLHPEIISPSEEPFALYLHSKYHRIVTWTDEDISSYVDDFFLLAEKNMDLYFTQRAIFHAELLANKNLLTYERIVKISYLNFYDSDQKNKSSVRVIVDKQIKYVYHLDKIQHLFPSAKFLLLVRDVRDNIVSKSIRKLNWNKHPFFLAAIWKGAYSRMLALPENNRLILKFEELIQSPESALKKACSFLSLEFSSNMLNTEGVFENYVDSQKEKLDPAFTEKLLAFHSGIRSPLDSKKIGQYKAFLSQRELQIIEGQCQYYLEIVNYELSNKKKTGIIRFSLYQFLAFLYRPFLLMIYLRIPLALKRKLKKRRNKRMSIPV
;
A
#
# COMPACT_ATOMS: atom_id res chain seq x y z
N MET A 1 -29.81 -2.43 5.62
CA MET A 1 -30.02 -1.06 6.12
C MET A 1 -28.71 -0.30 5.96
N SER A 2 -28.75 0.97 5.52
CA SER A 2 -27.55 1.79 5.43
C SER A 2 -27.06 2.14 6.84
N THR A 3 -25.76 2.05 7.07
CA THR A 3 -25.15 2.41 8.36
C THR A 3 -25.24 3.94 8.53
N VAL A 4 -25.78 4.39 9.66
CA VAL A 4 -25.77 5.81 10.05
C VAL A 4 -24.66 5.99 11.07
N TYR A 5 -23.74 6.91 10.79
CA TYR A 5 -22.60 7.19 11.66
C TYR A 5 -22.87 8.39 12.57
N ASP A 6 -22.20 8.42 13.69
CA ASP A 6 -22.00 9.62 14.47
C ASP A 6 -20.71 10.33 14.06
N ALA A 7 -20.75 11.65 13.98
CA ALA A 7 -19.62 12.46 13.56
C ALA A 7 -18.39 12.26 14.45
N LYS A 8 -18.60 12.18 15.77
CA LYS A 8 -17.52 11.97 16.75
C LYS A 8 -16.85 10.61 16.56
N SER A 9 -17.64 9.56 16.37
CA SER A 9 -17.13 8.20 16.13
C SER A 9 -16.27 8.14 14.87
N LEU A 10 -16.67 8.83 13.77
CA LEU A 10 -15.85 8.91 12.58
C LEU A 10 -14.55 9.72 12.79
N ASP A 11 -14.61 10.79 13.56
CA ASP A 11 -13.43 11.63 13.85
C ASP A 11 -12.40 10.88 14.70
N GLU A 12 -12.85 10.00 15.60
CA GLU A 12 -12.01 9.15 16.45
C GLU A 12 -11.28 8.03 15.68
N ILE A 13 -11.74 7.67 14.49
CA ILE A 13 -11.02 6.70 13.65
C ILE A 13 -9.72 7.34 13.11
N ASN A 14 -8.59 6.72 13.43
CA ASN A 14 -7.29 7.16 12.97
C ASN A 14 -6.93 6.55 11.61
N VAL A 15 -6.37 7.35 10.70
CA VAL A 15 -5.88 6.88 9.40
C VAL A 15 -4.35 6.92 9.40
N HIS A 16 -3.74 5.77 9.19
CA HIS A 16 -2.31 5.56 9.18
C HIS A 16 -1.87 4.90 7.87
N PHE A 17 -0.57 4.80 7.62
CA PHE A 17 -0.09 4.35 6.31
C PHE A 17 1.07 3.37 6.41
N ILE A 18 1.04 2.34 5.55
CA ILE A 18 2.22 1.53 5.26
C ILE A 18 2.95 2.17 4.09
N LEU A 19 4.18 2.56 4.32
CA LEU A 19 5.10 3.02 3.29
C LEU A 19 6.10 1.92 2.96
N CYS A 20 6.23 1.61 1.68
CA CYS A 20 7.09 0.53 1.23
C CYS A 20 7.47 0.70 -0.24
N THR A 21 8.38 -0.13 -0.71
CA THR A 21 8.57 -0.36 -2.14
C THR A 21 7.86 -1.66 -2.57
N GLU A 22 7.72 -1.88 -3.87
CA GLU A 22 7.23 -3.16 -4.36
C GLU A 22 8.06 -4.32 -3.82
N ARG A 23 7.43 -5.47 -3.56
CA ARG A 23 8.07 -6.73 -3.13
C ARG A 23 8.74 -6.69 -1.75
N THR A 24 8.25 -5.85 -0.86
CA THR A 24 8.68 -5.81 0.56
C THR A 24 7.82 -6.65 1.50
N GLY A 25 6.81 -7.37 1.00
CA GLY A 25 5.89 -8.14 1.87
C GLY A 25 4.71 -7.33 2.41
N SER A 26 4.45 -6.16 1.84
CA SER A 26 3.38 -5.27 2.30
C SER A 26 1.98 -5.86 2.22
N SER A 27 1.70 -6.73 1.25
CA SER A 27 0.41 -7.43 1.19
C SER A 27 0.23 -8.42 2.35
N LEU A 28 1.31 -9.07 2.80
CA LEU A 28 1.27 -9.92 3.99
C LEU A 28 1.01 -9.10 5.25
N LEU A 29 1.70 -7.97 5.42
CA LEU A 29 1.46 -7.08 6.57
C LEU A 29 0.02 -6.53 6.57
N CYS A 30 -0.54 -6.15 5.40
CA CYS A 30 -1.94 -5.74 5.30
C CYS A 30 -2.89 -6.86 5.70
N LEU A 31 -2.65 -8.10 5.26
CA LEU A 31 -3.45 -9.26 5.64
C LEU A 31 -3.42 -9.45 7.17
N MET A 32 -2.23 -9.46 7.77
CA MET A 32 -2.06 -9.61 9.22
C MET A 32 -2.75 -8.49 9.99
N LEU A 33 -2.59 -7.23 9.57
CA LEU A 33 -3.26 -6.09 10.19
C LEU A 33 -4.79 -6.20 10.06
N ASN A 34 -5.27 -6.64 8.91
CA ASN A 34 -6.71 -6.79 8.69
C ASN A 34 -7.37 -7.89 9.53
N LEU A 35 -6.60 -8.83 10.04
CA LEU A 35 -7.09 -9.85 11.00
C LEU A 35 -7.26 -9.28 12.43
N HIS A 36 -6.78 -8.09 12.70
CA HIS A 36 -7.05 -7.40 13.97
C HIS A 36 -8.50 -6.89 14.00
N PRO A 37 -9.29 -7.10 15.09
CA PRO A 37 -10.71 -6.71 15.14
C PRO A 37 -10.96 -5.21 14.92
N GLU A 38 -10.04 -4.36 15.34
CA GLU A 38 -10.18 -2.90 15.31
C GLU A 38 -9.42 -2.23 14.14
N ILE A 39 -8.80 -3.00 13.21
CA ILE A 39 -8.06 -2.44 12.06
C ILE A 39 -8.74 -2.81 10.75
N ILE A 40 -8.88 -1.84 9.86
CA ILE A 40 -9.07 -2.08 8.42
C ILE A 40 -7.78 -1.73 7.69
N SER A 41 -7.23 -2.69 6.93
CA SER A 41 -6.07 -2.48 6.07
C SER A 41 -6.44 -2.86 4.63
N PRO A 42 -6.94 -1.90 3.82
CA PRO A 42 -7.43 -2.18 2.49
C PRO A 42 -6.30 -2.52 1.51
N SER A 43 -6.70 -3.13 0.41
CA SER A 43 -5.84 -3.34 -0.76
C SER A 43 -5.47 -2.00 -1.42
N GLU A 44 -4.55 -2.03 -2.39
CA GLU A 44 -3.92 -0.86 -3.03
C GLU A 44 -4.88 0.05 -3.82
N GLU A 45 -5.72 0.84 -3.12
CA GLU A 45 -6.67 1.76 -3.73
C GLU A 45 -6.40 3.22 -3.30
N PRO A 46 -5.65 4.00 -4.09
CA PRO A 46 -5.20 5.34 -3.70
C PRO A 46 -6.27 6.43 -3.86
N PHE A 47 -7.55 6.10 -3.67
CA PHE A 47 -8.67 7.01 -3.89
C PHE A 47 -8.59 8.28 -3.04
N ALA A 48 -8.13 8.17 -1.81
CA ALA A 48 -8.02 9.31 -0.90
C ALA A 48 -7.17 10.47 -1.49
N LEU A 49 -6.10 10.16 -2.23
CA LEU A 49 -5.30 11.16 -2.92
C LEU A 49 -5.81 11.47 -4.34
N TYR A 50 -6.43 10.51 -5.03
CA TYR A 50 -6.95 10.72 -6.39
C TYR A 50 -8.12 11.68 -6.41
N LEU A 51 -9.03 11.54 -5.46
CA LEU A 51 -10.27 12.30 -5.40
C LEU A 51 -10.08 13.64 -4.68
N HIS A 52 -9.03 13.78 -3.88
CA HIS A 52 -8.77 14.98 -3.09
C HIS A 52 -8.90 16.28 -3.90
N SER A 53 -8.25 16.37 -5.06
CA SER A 53 -8.21 17.60 -5.86
C SER A 53 -9.59 18.12 -6.31
N LYS A 54 -10.61 17.24 -6.40
CA LYS A 54 -11.97 17.61 -6.79
C LYS A 54 -12.87 17.90 -5.59
N TYR A 55 -12.74 17.07 -4.53
CA TYR A 55 -13.77 17.01 -3.49
C TYR A 55 -13.38 17.66 -2.16
N HIS A 56 -12.09 17.97 -1.92
CA HIS A 56 -11.64 18.49 -0.63
C HIS A 56 -12.19 19.87 -0.24
N ARG A 57 -12.71 20.64 -1.21
CA ARG A 57 -13.27 21.97 -0.98
C ARG A 57 -14.80 21.99 -0.78
N ILE A 58 -15.45 20.83 -0.89
CA ILE A 58 -16.89 20.74 -0.67
C ILE A 58 -17.15 20.84 0.84
N VAL A 59 -17.83 21.91 1.23
CA VAL A 59 -18.23 22.16 2.63
C VAL A 59 -19.60 21.54 2.90
N THR A 60 -20.54 21.71 1.97
CA THR A 60 -21.87 21.12 2.04
C THR A 60 -22.08 20.19 0.87
N TRP A 61 -22.26 18.91 1.14
CA TRP A 61 -22.42 17.89 0.13
C TRP A 61 -23.86 17.82 -0.37
N THR A 62 -24.03 17.90 -1.69
CA THR A 62 -25.32 17.65 -2.36
C THR A 62 -25.43 16.18 -2.77
N ASP A 63 -26.63 15.73 -3.18
CA ASP A 63 -26.84 14.38 -3.69
C ASP A 63 -26.08 14.17 -5.01
N GLU A 64 -25.93 15.22 -5.82
CA GLU A 64 -25.14 15.23 -7.04
C GLU A 64 -23.64 15.11 -6.75
N ASP A 65 -23.12 15.78 -5.72
CA ASP A 65 -21.72 15.64 -5.30
C ASP A 65 -21.42 14.22 -4.85
N ILE A 66 -22.31 13.62 -4.05
CA ILE A 66 -22.18 12.24 -3.59
C ILE A 66 -22.22 11.28 -4.77
N SER A 67 -23.19 11.41 -5.67
CA SER A 67 -23.28 10.59 -6.88
C SER A 67 -22.02 10.70 -7.73
N SER A 68 -21.52 11.93 -7.92
CA SER A 68 -20.28 12.20 -8.66
C SER A 68 -19.05 11.60 -7.96
N TYR A 69 -18.99 11.63 -6.62
CA TYR A 69 -17.92 11.01 -5.85
C TYR A 69 -17.93 9.48 -6.02
N VAL A 70 -19.09 8.85 -5.89
CA VAL A 70 -19.26 7.41 -6.08
C VAL A 70 -18.86 7.00 -7.50
N ASP A 71 -19.29 7.76 -8.52
CA ASP A 71 -18.91 7.51 -9.91
C ASP A 71 -17.39 7.54 -10.11
N ASP A 72 -16.73 8.56 -9.57
CA ASP A 72 -15.29 8.72 -9.66
C ASP A 72 -14.55 7.66 -8.86
N PHE A 73 -15.06 7.31 -7.69
CA PHE A 73 -14.49 6.27 -6.84
C PHE A 73 -14.44 4.95 -7.60
N PHE A 74 -15.56 4.46 -8.11
CA PHE A 74 -15.62 3.21 -8.87
C PHE A 74 -14.92 3.28 -10.23
N LEU A 75 -14.94 4.43 -10.92
CA LEU A 75 -14.21 4.59 -12.18
C LEU A 75 -12.69 4.47 -11.97
N LEU A 76 -12.15 4.97 -10.86
CA LEU A 76 -10.71 4.95 -10.55
C LEU A 76 -10.26 3.69 -9.83
N ALA A 77 -11.20 2.91 -9.31
CA ALA A 77 -10.93 1.65 -8.63
C ALA A 77 -10.15 0.67 -9.51
N GLU A 78 -9.31 -0.13 -8.90
CA GLU A 78 -8.68 -1.25 -9.55
C GLU A 78 -9.66 -2.44 -9.60
N LYS A 79 -9.45 -3.39 -10.52
CA LYS A 79 -10.36 -4.54 -10.71
C LYS A 79 -10.54 -5.41 -9.47
N ASN A 80 -9.55 -5.47 -8.61
CA ASN A 80 -9.61 -6.24 -7.37
C ASN A 80 -10.52 -5.63 -6.30
N MET A 81 -11.03 -4.41 -6.50
CA MET A 81 -12.01 -3.82 -5.58
C MET A 81 -13.31 -4.62 -5.51
N ASP A 82 -13.75 -5.22 -6.64
CA ASP A 82 -14.94 -6.06 -6.66
C ASP A 82 -14.87 -7.21 -5.63
N LEU A 83 -13.65 -7.60 -5.26
CA LEU A 83 -13.39 -8.62 -4.26
C LEU A 83 -13.57 -8.12 -2.82
N TYR A 84 -13.21 -6.86 -2.53
CA TYR A 84 -13.05 -6.38 -1.15
C TYR A 84 -14.04 -5.26 -0.78
N PHE A 85 -14.80 -4.75 -1.71
CA PHE A 85 -15.63 -3.58 -1.48
C PHE A 85 -17.12 -3.93 -1.50
N THR A 86 -17.90 -3.21 -0.71
CA THR A 86 -19.35 -3.34 -0.71
C THR A 86 -19.95 -2.94 -2.06
N GLN A 87 -21.18 -3.37 -2.32
CA GLN A 87 -21.88 -3.04 -3.56
C GLN A 87 -22.06 -1.53 -3.70
N ARG A 88 -21.91 -1.03 -4.93
CA ARG A 88 -22.01 0.40 -5.27
C ARG A 88 -23.29 1.04 -4.75
N ALA A 89 -24.44 0.36 -4.89
CA ALA A 89 -25.74 0.89 -4.45
C ALA A 89 -25.81 1.03 -2.92
N ILE A 90 -25.23 0.07 -2.18
CA ILE A 90 -25.15 0.10 -0.72
C ILE A 90 -24.27 1.27 -0.27
N PHE A 91 -23.09 1.40 -0.86
CA PHE A 91 -22.17 2.50 -0.56
C PHE A 91 -22.79 3.88 -0.86
N HIS A 92 -23.45 4.03 -1.99
CA HIS A 92 -24.13 5.27 -2.36
C HIS A 92 -25.24 5.63 -1.35
N ALA A 93 -26.08 4.65 -0.99
CA ALA A 93 -27.15 4.83 0.00
C ALA A 93 -26.58 5.19 1.40
N GLU A 94 -25.46 4.59 1.78
CA GLU A 94 -24.78 4.90 3.04
C GLU A 94 -24.26 6.34 3.07
N LEU A 95 -23.66 6.82 1.98
CA LEU A 95 -23.20 8.20 1.88
C LEU A 95 -24.37 9.20 1.92
N LEU A 96 -25.48 8.92 1.23
CA LEU A 96 -26.67 9.75 1.28
C LEU A 96 -27.27 9.82 2.69
N ALA A 97 -27.35 8.70 3.39
CA ALA A 97 -27.85 8.66 4.77
C ALA A 97 -26.99 9.47 5.74
N ASN A 98 -25.73 9.69 5.41
CA ASN A 98 -24.76 10.42 6.23
C ASN A 98 -24.42 11.83 5.68
N LYS A 99 -25.16 12.32 4.67
CA LYS A 99 -24.84 13.52 3.91
C LYS A 99 -24.51 14.74 4.77
N ASN A 100 -25.29 14.99 5.82
CA ASN A 100 -25.19 16.18 6.64
C ASN A 100 -23.91 16.25 7.51
N LEU A 101 -23.21 15.13 7.68
CA LEU A 101 -21.98 15.08 8.47
C LEU A 101 -20.72 14.99 7.60
N LEU A 102 -20.85 14.89 6.26
CA LEU A 102 -19.73 14.66 5.38
C LEU A 102 -18.77 15.87 5.33
N THR A 103 -17.54 15.60 5.61
CA THR A 103 -16.36 16.35 5.18
C THR A 103 -15.56 15.46 4.23
N TYR A 104 -14.54 15.99 3.56
CA TYR A 104 -13.69 15.15 2.71
C TYR A 104 -13.00 14.04 3.52
N GLU A 105 -12.54 14.33 4.72
CA GLU A 105 -11.94 13.33 5.61
C GLU A 105 -12.94 12.23 5.98
N ARG A 106 -14.15 12.60 6.39
CA ARG A 106 -15.18 11.65 6.79
C ARG A 106 -15.65 10.77 5.64
N ILE A 107 -15.87 11.31 4.44
CA ILE A 107 -16.25 10.49 3.28
C ILE A 107 -15.13 9.50 2.91
N VAL A 108 -13.86 9.90 3.07
CA VAL A 108 -12.72 9.00 2.89
C VAL A 108 -12.73 7.88 3.95
N LYS A 109 -13.00 8.20 5.22
CA LYS A 109 -13.11 7.19 6.29
C LYS A 109 -14.27 6.24 6.03
N ILE A 110 -15.46 6.74 5.67
CA ILE A 110 -16.60 5.89 5.29
C ILE A 110 -16.24 5.01 4.08
N SER A 111 -15.52 5.54 3.10
CA SER A 111 -15.06 4.73 1.97
C SER A 111 -14.15 3.59 2.42
N TYR A 112 -13.23 3.83 3.37
CA TYR A 112 -12.40 2.76 3.93
C TYR A 112 -13.22 1.72 4.71
N LEU A 113 -14.22 2.14 5.48
CA LEU A 113 -15.09 1.25 6.23
C LEU A 113 -15.94 0.32 5.34
N ASN A 114 -16.05 0.63 4.05
CA ASN A 114 -16.74 -0.18 3.06
C ASN A 114 -15.83 -1.20 2.35
N PHE A 115 -14.54 -1.24 2.68
CA PHE A 115 -13.67 -2.37 2.36
C PHE A 115 -13.94 -3.48 3.37
N TYR A 116 -14.14 -4.68 2.88
CA TYR A 116 -14.56 -5.87 3.64
C TYR A 116 -16.02 -5.78 4.12
N ASP A 117 -16.80 -6.73 3.67
CA ASP A 117 -18.23 -6.80 3.94
C ASP A 117 -18.50 -6.92 5.44
N SER A 118 -19.68 -6.45 5.88
CA SER A 118 -20.10 -6.47 7.29
C SER A 118 -20.00 -7.85 7.95
N ASP A 119 -20.13 -8.93 7.16
CA ASP A 119 -19.99 -10.31 7.63
C ASP A 119 -18.55 -10.68 8.00
N GLN A 120 -17.58 -9.91 7.53
CA GLN A 120 -16.15 -10.14 7.76
C GLN A 120 -15.54 -9.17 8.76
N LYS A 121 -16.11 -7.97 8.90
CA LYS A 121 -15.59 -6.92 9.77
C LYS A 121 -16.71 -6.10 10.38
N ASN A 122 -16.78 -6.07 11.70
CA ASN A 122 -17.70 -5.16 12.37
C ASN A 122 -17.20 -3.71 12.26
N LYS A 123 -17.87 -2.91 11.41
CA LYS A 123 -17.50 -1.50 11.17
C LYS A 123 -17.47 -0.66 12.45
N SER A 124 -18.34 -0.96 13.43
CA SER A 124 -18.42 -0.20 14.69
C SER A 124 -17.26 -0.45 15.65
N SER A 125 -16.50 -1.55 15.46
CA SER A 125 -15.31 -1.84 16.26
C SER A 125 -14.04 -1.22 15.68
N VAL A 126 -14.09 -0.69 14.45
CA VAL A 126 -12.90 -0.14 13.77
C VAL A 126 -12.46 1.17 14.39
N ARG A 127 -11.23 1.22 14.88
CA ARG A 127 -10.58 2.40 15.44
C ARG A 127 -9.44 2.92 14.59
N VAL A 128 -8.87 2.04 13.75
CA VAL A 128 -7.69 2.36 12.96
C VAL A 128 -7.86 1.87 11.53
N ILE A 129 -7.55 2.73 10.58
CA ILE A 129 -7.40 2.42 9.16
C ILE A 129 -5.92 2.47 8.84
N VAL A 130 -5.38 1.44 8.17
CA VAL A 130 -3.99 1.40 7.74
C VAL A 130 -3.93 1.21 6.23
N ASP A 131 -3.85 2.31 5.49
CA ASP A 131 -3.79 2.27 4.03
C ASP A 131 -2.38 1.97 3.51
N LYS A 132 -2.31 1.21 2.43
CA LYS A 132 -1.05 0.80 1.81
C LYS A 132 -1.01 1.11 0.33
N GLN A 133 -0.08 1.99 -0.05
CA GLN A 133 0.19 2.31 -1.44
C GLN A 133 1.68 2.54 -1.67
N ILE A 134 2.24 1.83 -2.64
CA ILE A 134 3.64 1.97 -3.04
C ILE A 134 3.96 3.42 -3.47
N LYS A 135 2.99 4.10 -4.08
CA LYS A 135 3.16 5.46 -4.60
C LYS A 135 3.13 6.55 -3.51
N TYR A 136 2.61 6.26 -2.34
CA TYR A 136 2.45 7.25 -1.27
C TYR A 136 3.79 7.82 -0.78
N VAL A 137 4.85 7.06 -0.86
CA VAL A 137 6.20 7.53 -0.53
C VAL A 137 6.64 8.78 -1.33
N TYR A 138 6.00 9.06 -2.47
CA TYR A 138 6.27 10.23 -3.30
C TYR A 138 5.29 11.40 -3.07
N HIS A 139 4.35 11.25 -2.14
CA HIS A 139 3.26 12.20 -1.88
C HIS A 139 2.99 12.40 -0.38
N LEU A 140 4.03 12.29 0.44
CA LEU A 140 3.95 12.39 1.90
C LEU A 140 3.39 13.75 2.35
N ASP A 141 3.73 14.82 1.66
CA ASP A 141 3.20 16.17 1.85
C ASP A 141 1.67 16.21 1.80
N LYS A 142 1.07 15.55 0.81
CA LYS A 142 -0.39 15.50 0.67
C LYS A 142 -1.04 14.60 1.73
N ILE A 143 -0.40 13.50 2.08
CA ILE A 143 -0.91 12.60 3.12
C ILE A 143 -0.92 13.32 4.46
N GLN A 144 0.18 13.98 4.83
CA GLN A 144 0.29 14.73 6.07
C GLN A 144 -0.66 15.94 6.13
N HIS A 145 -0.97 16.54 4.97
CA HIS A 145 -1.97 17.59 4.89
C HIS A 145 -3.40 17.06 5.11
N LEU A 146 -3.73 15.90 4.52
CA LEU A 146 -5.05 15.28 4.64
C LEU A 146 -5.27 14.61 5.99
N PHE A 147 -4.22 14.00 6.55
CA PHE A 147 -4.22 13.30 7.83
C PHE A 147 -3.03 13.76 8.69
N PRO A 148 -3.13 14.92 9.37
CA PRO A 148 -2.02 15.49 10.13
C PRO A 148 -1.50 14.59 11.26
N SER A 149 -2.36 13.77 11.86
CA SER A 149 -2.04 12.82 12.92
C SER A 149 -1.57 11.45 12.41
N ALA A 150 -1.37 11.29 11.09
CA ALA A 150 -0.99 10.02 10.51
C ALA A 150 0.35 9.52 11.04
N LYS A 151 0.37 8.26 11.44
CA LYS A 151 1.58 7.48 11.73
C LYS A 151 1.94 6.61 10.51
N PHE A 152 3.22 6.30 10.36
CA PHE A 152 3.75 5.61 9.20
C PHE A 152 4.49 4.33 9.60
N LEU A 153 3.99 3.19 9.17
CA LEU A 153 4.68 1.91 9.25
C LEU A 153 5.61 1.79 8.02
N LEU A 154 6.90 1.92 8.23
CA LEU A 154 7.90 1.81 7.16
C LEU A 154 8.30 0.35 7.01
N LEU A 155 7.68 -0.36 6.06
CA LEU A 155 8.05 -1.76 5.81
C LEU A 155 9.28 -1.81 4.91
N VAL A 156 10.36 -2.31 5.48
CA VAL A 156 11.70 -2.37 4.89
C VAL A 156 12.01 -3.82 4.54
N ARG A 157 12.67 -4.04 3.42
CA ARG A 157 13.28 -5.32 3.05
C ARG A 157 14.68 -5.09 2.52
N ASP A 158 15.59 -6.02 2.77
CA ASP A 158 16.92 -5.98 2.17
C ASP A 158 16.83 -5.69 0.67
N VAL A 159 17.50 -4.63 0.22
CA VAL A 159 17.45 -4.19 -1.19
C VAL A 159 17.89 -5.28 -2.15
N ARG A 160 18.84 -6.12 -1.74
CA ARG A 160 19.39 -7.22 -2.54
C ARG A 160 18.31 -8.27 -2.80
N ASP A 161 17.61 -8.70 -1.76
CA ASP A 161 16.46 -9.62 -1.87
C ASP A 161 15.25 -8.99 -2.56
N ASN A 162 15.03 -7.71 -2.35
CA ASN A 162 13.98 -6.95 -3.02
C ASN A 162 14.19 -6.95 -4.55
N ILE A 163 15.42 -6.70 -4.99
CA ILE A 163 15.82 -6.70 -6.41
C ILE A 163 15.66 -8.09 -7.02
N VAL A 164 16.14 -9.15 -6.33
CA VAL A 164 15.97 -10.53 -6.79
C VAL A 164 14.48 -10.87 -6.94
N SER A 165 13.66 -10.54 -5.95
CA SER A 165 12.21 -10.79 -6.02
C SER A 165 11.53 -10.06 -7.19
N LYS A 166 11.96 -8.85 -7.54
CA LYS A 166 11.47 -8.10 -8.71
C LYS A 166 11.91 -8.73 -10.02
N SER A 167 13.15 -9.20 -10.09
CA SER A 167 13.73 -9.83 -11.28
C SER A 167 13.05 -11.16 -11.62
N ILE A 168 12.82 -12.02 -10.63
CA ILE A 168 12.12 -13.30 -10.78
C ILE A 168 10.70 -13.08 -11.31
N ARG A 169 9.97 -12.10 -10.79
CA ARG A 169 8.58 -11.81 -11.18
C ARG A 169 8.43 -11.04 -12.47
N LYS A 170 9.51 -10.64 -13.11
CA LYS A 170 9.51 -9.84 -14.36
C LYS A 170 8.66 -8.55 -14.26
N LEU A 171 8.53 -7.98 -13.06
CA LEU A 171 7.63 -6.84 -12.79
C LEU A 171 8.11 -5.53 -13.41
N ASN A 172 9.41 -5.41 -13.69
CA ASN A 172 10.01 -4.21 -14.26
C ASN A 172 10.58 -4.49 -15.66
N TRP A 173 10.27 -3.61 -16.59
CA TRP A 173 10.84 -3.62 -17.93
C TRP A 173 12.35 -3.34 -17.93
N ASN A 174 12.87 -2.60 -16.93
CA ASN A 174 14.29 -2.42 -16.69
C ASN A 174 14.70 -3.20 -15.44
N LYS A 175 15.37 -4.32 -15.65
CA LYS A 175 15.81 -5.25 -14.59
C LYS A 175 17.23 -4.97 -14.09
N HIS A 176 17.92 -3.96 -14.65
CA HIS A 176 19.30 -3.70 -14.25
C HIS A 176 19.36 -3.31 -12.77
N PRO A 177 20.20 -3.98 -11.96
CA PRO A 177 20.29 -3.79 -10.50
C PRO A 177 20.48 -2.33 -10.10
N PHE A 178 21.23 -1.58 -10.88
CA PHE A 178 21.45 -0.15 -10.69
C PHE A 178 20.16 0.66 -10.58
N PHE A 179 19.23 0.49 -11.53
CA PHE A 179 17.97 1.26 -11.53
C PHE A 179 17.03 0.81 -10.41
N LEU A 180 17.01 -0.49 -10.12
CA LEU A 180 16.19 -1.03 -9.04
C LEU A 180 16.69 -0.54 -7.67
N ALA A 181 18.01 -0.48 -7.47
CA ALA A 181 18.64 0.09 -6.29
C ALA A 181 18.36 1.59 -6.16
N ALA A 182 18.39 2.35 -7.27
CA ALA A 182 18.07 3.78 -7.27
C ALA A 182 16.60 4.05 -6.90
N ILE A 183 15.65 3.23 -7.38
CA ILE A 183 14.23 3.32 -7.00
C ILE A 183 14.06 3.04 -5.51
N TRP A 184 14.68 1.97 -5.00
CA TRP A 184 14.65 1.62 -3.60
C TRP A 184 15.23 2.75 -2.73
N LYS A 185 16.44 3.22 -3.05
CA LYS A 185 17.09 4.34 -2.37
C LYS A 185 16.22 5.60 -2.36
N GLY A 186 15.64 5.94 -3.51
CA GLY A 186 14.77 7.12 -3.65
C GLY A 186 13.51 7.05 -2.81
N ALA A 187 12.93 5.87 -2.61
CA ALA A 187 11.81 5.66 -1.71
C ALA A 187 12.25 5.77 -0.23
N TYR A 188 13.32 5.06 0.14
CA TYR A 188 13.81 5.03 1.52
C TYR A 188 14.31 6.38 2.02
N SER A 189 14.96 7.17 1.16
CA SER A 189 15.37 8.53 1.53
C SER A 189 14.20 9.42 1.95
N ARG A 190 13.02 9.21 1.36
CA ARG A 190 11.80 9.95 1.74
C ARG A 190 11.15 9.39 3.00
N MET A 191 11.09 8.08 3.10
CA MET A 191 10.51 7.41 4.26
C MET A 191 11.29 7.75 5.54
N LEU A 192 12.62 7.72 5.46
CA LEU A 192 13.50 8.03 6.59
C LEU A 192 13.64 9.54 6.88
N ALA A 193 13.14 10.40 6.02
CA ALA A 193 13.03 11.84 6.30
C ALA A 193 11.80 12.21 7.15
N LEU A 194 10.86 11.28 7.36
CA LEU A 194 9.74 11.50 8.27
C LEU A 194 10.24 11.63 9.72
N PRO A 195 9.58 12.44 10.57
CA PRO A 195 9.90 12.54 11.99
C PRO A 195 9.88 11.17 12.68
N GLU A 196 10.79 10.93 13.62
CA GLU A 196 10.94 9.61 14.27
C GLU A 196 9.73 9.22 15.11
N ASN A 197 9.08 10.17 15.75
CA ASN A 197 7.86 9.93 16.52
C ASN A 197 6.66 9.54 15.66
N ASN A 198 6.68 9.84 14.37
CA ASN A 198 5.58 9.53 13.45
C ASN A 198 5.86 8.30 12.58
N ARG A 199 7.00 7.62 12.76
CA ARG A 199 7.38 6.46 11.96
C ARG A 199 7.84 5.27 12.80
N LEU A 200 7.48 4.07 12.38
CA LEU A 200 8.02 2.81 12.89
C LEU A 200 8.64 2.02 11.75
N ILE A 201 9.90 1.62 11.89
CA ILE A 201 10.57 0.74 10.92
C ILE A 201 10.25 -0.70 11.29
N LEU A 202 9.67 -1.45 10.33
CA LEU A 202 9.40 -2.88 10.42
C LEU A 202 10.20 -3.57 9.32
N LYS A 203 11.00 -4.57 9.65
CA LYS A 203 11.73 -5.37 8.66
C LYS A 203 10.86 -6.54 8.18
N PHE A 204 10.87 -6.78 6.87
CA PHE A 204 10.25 -7.97 6.28
C PHE A 204 10.78 -9.24 6.92
N GLU A 205 12.08 -9.28 7.18
CA GLU A 205 12.76 -10.42 7.78
C GLU A 205 12.25 -10.69 9.21
N GLU A 206 12.01 -9.64 10.02
CA GLU A 206 11.40 -9.76 11.34
C GLU A 206 9.94 -10.24 11.25
N LEU A 207 9.20 -9.73 10.27
CA LEU A 207 7.81 -10.15 10.05
C LEU A 207 7.70 -11.63 9.69
N ILE A 208 8.72 -12.20 9.03
CA ILE A 208 8.77 -13.62 8.68
C ILE A 208 9.29 -14.48 9.84
N GLN A 209 10.35 -14.05 10.53
CA GLN A 209 11.04 -14.85 11.54
C GLN A 209 10.42 -14.72 12.93
N SER A 210 9.84 -13.59 13.25
CA SER A 210 9.28 -13.26 14.56
C SER A 210 8.00 -12.41 14.42
N PRO A 211 6.97 -12.94 13.72
CA PRO A 211 5.78 -12.17 13.34
C PRO A 211 5.06 -11.57 14.55
N GLU A 212 4.94 -12.30 15.65
CA GLU A 212 4.29 -11.82 16.87
C GLU A 212 5.00 -10.58 17.44
N SER A 213 6.33 -10.62 17.52
CA SER A 213 7.11 -9.47 18.01
C SER A 213 6.96 -8.24 17.11
N ALA A 214 7.01 -8.45 15.78
CA ALA A 214 6.85 -7.37 14.80
C ALA A 214 5.44 -6.75 14.88
N LEU A 215 4.41 -7.57 15.03
CA LEU A 215 3.02 -7.13 15.12
C LEU A 215 2.71 -6.44 16.46
N LYS A 216 3.28 -6.93 17.58
CA LYS A 216 3.19 -6.23 18.88
C LYS A 216 3.77 -4.83 18.81
N LYS A 217 4.95 -4.66 18.17
CA LYS A 217 5.53 -3.33 17.93
C LYS A 217 4.61 -2.45 17.07
N ALA A 218 4.01 -3.01 16.01
CA ALA A 218 3.09 -2.28 15.15
C ALA A 218 1.83 -1.84 15.91
N CYS A 219 1.18 -2.73 16.65
CA CYS A 219 -0.01 -2.42 17.44
C CYS A 219 0.27 -1.35 18.50
N SER A 220 1.34 -1.51 19.27
CA SER A 220 1.76 -0.50 20.28
C SER A 220 1.99 0.86 19.63
N PHE A 221 2.66 0.92 18.48
CA PHE A 221 2.87 2.17 17.74
C PHE A 221 1.56 2.78 17.25
N LEU A 222 0.57 1.96 16.87
CA LEU A 222 -0.76 2.38 16.44
C LEU A 222 -1.71 2.66 17.63
N SER A 223 -1.24 2.49 18.88
CA SER A 223 -2.01 2.65 20.11
C SER A 223 -3.15 1.63 20.25
N LEU A 224 -2.87 0.39 19.85
CA LEU A 224 -3.75 -0.77 19.96
C LEU A 224 -3.09 -1.90 20.74
N GLU A 225 -3.93 -2.74 21.37
CA GLU A 225 -3.47 -4.00 21.95
C GLU A 225 -3.24 -5.04 20.84
N PHE A 226 -2.28 -5.92 21.04
CA PHE A 226 -2.01 -7.00 20.09
C PHE A 226 -3.14 -8.06 20.11
N SER A 227 -3.58 -8.48 18.94
CA SER A 227 -4.50 -9.61 18.78
C SER A 227 -3.81 -10.81 18.16
N SER A 228 -3.87 -11.99 18.79
CA SER A 228 -3.30 -13.22 18.26
C SER A 228 -3.92 -13.67 16.93
N ASN A 229 -5.13 -13.22 16.61
CA ASN A 229 -5.76 -13.46 15.32
C ASN A 229 -4.91 -13.01 14.13
N MET A 230 -4.07 -11.97 14.34
CA MET A 230 -3.16 -11.43 13.31
C MET A 230 -2.14 -12.46 12.80
N LEU A 231 -1.91 -13.54 13.55
CA LEU A 231 -0.99 -14.64 13.17
C LEU A 231 -1.67 -15.72 12.32
N ASN A 232 -3.00 -15.78 12.30
CA ASN A 232 -3.79 -16.83 11.64
C ASN A 232 -3.99 -16.52 10.14
N THR A 233 -2.90 -16.40 9.39
CA THR A 233 -2.94 -15.97 7.98
C THR A 233 -3.21 -17.10 7.00
N GLU A 234 -3.08 -18.37 7.43
CA GLU A 234 -3.20 -19.53 6.56
C GLU A 234 -4.63 -19.69 6.03
N GLY A 235 -4.76 -19.87 4.74
CA GLY A 235 -6.05 -20.05 4.06
C GLY A 235 -6.96 -18.81 4.01
N VAL A 236 -6.65 -17.75 4.74
CA VAL A 236 -7.53 -16.56 4.84
C VAL A 236 -7.78 -15.92 3.47
N PHE A 237 -6.74 -15.78 2.68
CA PHE A 237 -6.87 -15.16 1.36
C PHE A 237 -7.63 -16.05 0.39
N GLU A 238 -7.36 -17.35 0.40
CA GLU A 238 -8.06 -18.35 -0.41
C GLU A 238 -9.55 -18.42 -0.06
N ASN A 239 -9.85 -18.57 1.21
CA ASN A 239 -11.24 -18.64 1.70
C ASN A 239 -12.01 -17.37 1.30
N TYR A 240 -11.34 -16.23 1.35
CA TYR A 240 -11.92 -14.96 0.94
C TYR A 240 -12.19 -14.92 -0.57
N VAL A 241 -11.24 -15.33 -1.40
CA VAL A 241 -11.42 -15.41 -2.86
C VAL A 241 -12.54 -16.41 -3.20
N ASP A 242 -12.57 -17.55 -2.54
CA ASP A 242 -13.62 -18.58 -2.76
C ASP A 242 -15.02 -18.09 -2.38
N SER A 243 -15.15 -17.30 -1.31
CA SER A 243 -16.44 -16.70 -0.91
C SER A 243 -16.98 -15.68 -1.95
N GLN A 244 -16.13 -15.13 -2.80
CA GLN A 244 -16.49 -14.17 -3.84
C GLN A 244 -16.46 -14.77 -5.26
N LYS A 245 -16.25 -16.08 -5.38
CA LYS A 245 -15.99 -16.78 -6.66
C LYS A 245 -17.07 -16.57 -7.72
N GLU A 246 -18.32 -16.47 -7.30
CA GLU A 246 -19.47 -16.24 -8.19
C GLU A 246 -19.48 -14.82 -8.80
N LYS A 247 -18.83 -13.87 -8.13
CA LYS A 247 -18.74 -12.44 -8.58
C LYS A 247 -17.51 -12.18 -9.45
N LEU A 248 -16.56 -13.10 -9.52
CA LEU A 248 -15.26 -12.91 -10.16
C LEU A 248 -15.17 -13.66 -11.49
N ASP A 249 -14.56 -13.02 -12.48
CA ASP A 249 -14.14 -13.68 -13.71
C ASP A 249 -13.10 -14.79 -13.40
N PRO A 250 -13.27 -16.04 -13.89
CA PRO A 250 -12.37 -17.15 -13.59
C PRO A 250 -10.90 -16.87 -13.96
N ALA A 251 -10.65 -16.24 -15.12
CA ALA A 251 -9.29 -15.92 -15.57
C ALA A 251 -8.67 -14.80 -14.71
N PHE A 252 -9.50 -13.89 -14.20
CA PHE A 252 -9.06 -12.88 -13.24
C PHE A 252 -8.73 -13.53 -11.89
N THR A 253 -9.54 -14.43 -11.41
CA THR A 253 -9.35 -15.18 -10.15
C THR A 253 -8.02 -15.94 -10.17
N GLU A 254 -7.73 -16.67 -11.25
CA GLU A 254 -6.46 -17.39 -11.41
C GLU A 254 -5.26 -16.45 -11.35
N LYS A 255 -5.31 -15.33 -12.07
CA LYS A 255 -4.25 -14.30 -12.04
C LYS A 255 -4.08 -13.69 -10.66
N LEU A 256 -5.17 -13.44 -9.95
CA LEU A 256 -5.16 -12.88 -8.60
C LEU A 256 -4.48 -13.85 -7.62
N LEU A 257 -4.88 -15.13 -7.65
CA LEU A 257 -4.28 -16.18 -6.83
C LEU A 257 -2.79 -16.37 -7.14
N ALA A 258 -2.41 -16.37 -8.42
CA ALA A 258 -1.00 -16.45 -8.82
C ALA A 258 -0.19 -15.22 -8.38
N PHE A 259 -0.77 -14.02 -8.49
CA PHE A 259 -0.11 -12.79 -8.05
C PHE A 259 0.13 -12.76 -6.54
N HIS A 260 -0.83 -13.25 -5.78
CA HIS A 260 -0.77 -13.30 -4.31
C HIS A 260 -0.23 -14.62 -3.75
N SER A 261 0.39 -15.47 -4.56
CA SER A 261 0.98 -16.76 -4.13
C SER A 261 1.89 -16.65 -2.89
N GLY A 262 2.52 -15.50 -2.69
CA GLY A 262 3.39 -15.27 -1.52
C GLY A 262 2.65 -15.06 -0.18
N ILE A 263 1.33 -14.82 -0.21
CA ILE A 263 0.49 -14.70 0.99
C ILE A 263 -0.14 -16.07 1.32
N ARG A 264 -0.33 -16.88 0.31
CA ARG A 264 -0.94 -18.23 0.39
C ARG A 264 -0.02 -19.28 1.01
N SER A 265 1.28 -19.06 0.94
CA SER A 265 2.26 -19.98 1.52
C SER A 265 2.53 -19.63 2.98
N PRO A 266 2.85 -20.62 3.83
CA PRO A 266 3.40 -20.35 5.16
C PRO A 266 4.55 -19.33 5.10
N LEU A 267 4.83 -18.67 6.21
CA LEU A 267 5.92 -17.71 6.28
C LEU A 267 7.24 -18.36 5.86
N ASP A 268 7.74 -18.00 4.68
CA ASP A 268 8.87 -18.70 4.05
C ASP A 268 10.18 -17.95 4.28
N SER A 269 10.95 -18.42 5.24
CA SER A 269 12.28 -17.88 5.56
C SER A 269 13.30 -18.04 4.43
N LYS A 270 13.07 -18.94 3.44
CA LYS A 270 13.93 -19.09 2.26
C LYS A 270 13.96 -17.84 1.38
N LYS A 271 12.99 -16.93 1.57
CA LYS A 271 12.98 -15.62 0.90
C LYS A 271 13.98 -14.63 1.49
N ILE A 272 14.65 -14.97 2.60
CA ILE A 272 15.64 -14.14 3.29
C ILE A 272 17.02 -14.60 2.85
N GLY A 273 17.85 -13.66 2.39
CA GLY A 273 19.21 -13.93 1.94
C GLY A 273 19.33 -14.65 0.61
N GLN A 274 18.23 -14.81 -0.14
CA GLN A 274 18.23 -15.46 -1.46
C GLN A 274 19.18 -14.76 -2.45
N TYR A 275 19.47 -13.48 -2.26
CA TYR A 275 20.38 -12.72 -3.11
C TYR A 275 21.77 -13.38 -3.23
N LYS A 276 22.20 -14.12 -2.21
CA LYS A 276 23.51 -14.82 -2.20
C LYS A 276 23.64 -15.83 -3.34
N ALA A 277 22.52 -16.43 -3.76
CA ALA A 277 22.49 -17.41 -4.85
C ALA A 277 22.23 -16.78 -6.23
N PHE A 278 21.65 -15.57 -6.28
CA PHE A 278 21.15 -14.96 -7.53
C PHE A 278 21.96 -13.77 -8.03
N LEU A 279 22.67 -13.06 -7.15
CA LEU A 279 23.42 -11.87 -7.53
C LEU A 279 24.92 -12.15 -7.66
N SER A 280 25.51 -11.70 -8.75
CA SER A 280 26.95 -11.68 -8.93
C SER A 280 27.64 -10.67 -8.00
N GLN A 281 28.92 -10.84 -7.74
CA GLN A 281 29.73 -9.90 -6.95
C GLN A 281 29.68 -8.47 -7.50
N ARG A 282 29.64 -8.33 -8.82
CA ARG A 282 29.55 -7.02 -9.48
C ARG A 282 28.19 -6.34 -9.21
N GLU A 283 27.10 -7.10 -9.26
CA GLU A 283 25.77 -6.58 -8.93
C GLU A 283 25.65 -6.20 -7.47
N LEU A 284 26.18 -7.00 -6.56
CA LEU A 284 26.25 -6.68 -5.13
C LEU A 284 27.02 -5.38 -4.88
N GLN A 285 28.18 -5.18 -5.52
CA GLN A 285 28.93 -3.93 -5.40
C GLN A 285 28.14 -2.71 -5.90
N ILE A 286 27.39 -2.87 -6.99
CA ILE A 286 26.55 -1.79 -7.52
C ILE A 286 25.43 -1.45 -6.55
N ILE A 287 24.72 -2.45 -6.03
CA ILE A 287 23.57 -2.29 -5.13
C ILE A 287 24.02 -1.71 -3.79
N GLU A 288 25.01 -2.35 -3.15
CA GLU A 288 25.52 -1.93 -1.86
C GLU A 288 26.17 -0.55 -1.93
N GLY A 289 26.96 -0.29 -2.98
CA GLY A 289 27.57 1.03 -3.16
C GLY A 289 26.57 2.18 -3.30
N GLN A 290 25.37 1.92 -3.86
CA GLN A 290 24.32 2.94 -3.93
C GLN A 290 23.52 3.08 -2.64
N CYS A 291 23.29 1.98 -1.95
CA CYS A 291 22.34 1.89 -0.85
C CYS A 291 23.02 1.80 0.53
N GLN A 292 24.36 1.80 0.59
CA GLN A 292 25.14 1.58 1.80
C GLN A 292 24.59 2.36 3.00
N TYR A 293 24.49 3.68 2.90
CA TYR A 293 24.01 4.55 3.97
C TYR A 293 22.65 4.11 4.53
N TYR A 294 21.71 3.74 3.66
CA TYR A 294 20.38 3.32 4.07
C TYR A 294 20.35 1.89 4.61
N LEU A 295 21.21 1.01 4.11
CA LEU A 295 21.36 -0.34 4.64
C LEU A 295 21.92 -0.31 6.07
N GLU A 296 22.91 0.57 6.32
CA GLU A 296 23.49 0.76 7.66
C GLU A 296 22.46 1.33 8.65
N ILE A 297 21.65 2.34 8.27
CA ILE A 297 20.60 2.91 9.13
C ILE A 297 19.57 1.85 9.54
N VAL A 298 19.21 0.95 8.62
CA VAL A 298 18.23 -0.10 8.92
C VAL A 298 18.91 -1.41 9.39
N ASN A 299 20.19 -1.37 9.74
CA ASN A 299 20.97 -2.48 10.27
C ASN A 299 20.96 -3.74 9.37
N TYR A 300 21.27 -3.56 8.08
CA TYR A 300 21.62 -4.65 7.17
C TYR A 300 23.12 -4.71 6.96
N GLU A 301 23.70 -5.89 7.17
CA GLU A 301 25.13 -6.12 6.95
C GLU A 301 25.49 -6.05 5.47
N LEU A 302 26.63 -5.42 5.16
CA LEU A 302 27.17 -5.36 3.81
C LEU A 302 27.97 -6.63 3.50
N SER A 303 27.77 -7.20 2.32
CA SER A 303 28.54 -8.36 1.83
C SER A 303 29.96 -7.97 1.43
N ASN A 304 30.16 -6.71 1.02
CA ASN A 304 31.44 -6.16 0.57
C ASN A 304 31.76 -4.87 1.31
N LYS A 305 32.87 -4.87 2.05
CA LYS A 305 33.40 -3.67 2.71
C LYS A 305 34.18 -2.74 1.75
N LYS A 306 34.37 -3.14 0.47
CA LYS A 306 35.08 -2.31 -0.52
C LYS A 306 34.13 -1.24 -1.07
N LYS A 307 34.40 0.02 -0.74
CA LYS A 307 33.67 1.17 -1.28
C LYS A 307 33.79 1.23 -2.80
N THR A 308 32.68 1.47 -3.47
CA THR A 308 32.65 1.77 -4.92
C THR A 308 33.49 3.01 -5.17
N GLY A 309 34.38 3.00 -6.18
CA GLY A 309 35.19 4.16 -6.51
C GLY A 309 34.34 5.41 -6.77
N ILE A 310 34.80 6.56 -6.27
CA ILE A 310 34.06 7.84 -6.27
C ILE A 310 33.51 8.20 -7.66
N ILE A 311 34.27 8.01 -8.72
CA ILE A 311 33.84 8.34 -10.10
C ILE A 311 32.67 7.47 -10.54
N ARG A 312 32.72 6.17 -10.30
CA ARG A 312 31.61 5.25 -10.62
C ARG A 312 30.38 5.55 -9.76
N PHE A 313 30.58 5.84 -8.51
CA PHE A 313 29.51 6.24 -7.60
C PHE A 313 28.82 7.53 -8.08
N SER A 314 29.58 8.56 -8.43
CA SER A 314 29.04 9.84 -8.92
C SER A 314 28.29 9.67 -10.24
N LEU A 315 28.84 8.89 -11.19
CA LEU A 315 28.15 8.56 -12.44
C LEU A 315 26.84 7.82 -12.16
N TYR A 316 26.83 6.85 -11.25
CA TYR A 316 25.64 6.11 -10.87
C TYR A 316 24.60 7.02 -10.19
N GLN A 317 25.02 7.97 -9.34
CA GLN A 317 24.10 8.95 -8.74
C GLN A 317 23.48 9.86 -9.79
N PHE A 318 24.27 10.31 -10.76
CA PHE A 318 23.79 11.15 -11.87
C PHE A 318 22.78 10.40 -12.75
N LEU A 319 23.09 9.17 -13.15
CA LEU A 319 22.17 8.32 -13.91
C LEU A 319 20.89 8.01 -13.11
N ALA A 320 21.01 7.75 -11.81
CA ALA A 320 19.85 7.55 -10.93
C ALA A 320 19.00 8.82 -10.80
N PHE A 321 19.62 9.98 -10.79
CA PHE A 321 18.92 11.27 -10.79
C PHE A 321 18.12 11.46 -12.09
N LEU A 322 18.70 11.14 -13.25
CA LEU A 322 18.00 11.19 -14.54
C LEU A 322 16.86 10.16 -14.63
N TYR A 323 17.03 9.00 -14.02
CA TYR A 323 16.03 7.93 -13.97
C TYR A 323 15.05 8.10 -12.81
N ARG A 324 15.05 9.22 -12.11
CA ARG A 324 14.05 9.46 -11.06
C ARG A 324 12.69 8.98 -11.53
N PRO A 325 11.89 8.35 -10.67
CA PRO A 325 10.55 7.87 -11.02
C PRO A 325 9.58 9.05 -11.22
N PHE A 326 9.97 9.91 -12.14
CA PHE A 326 9.27 11.10 -12.57
C PHE A 326 7.82 10.76 -12.94
N LEU A 327 7.64 9.62 -13.60
CA LEU A 327 6.31 9.11 -13.97
C LEU A 327 5.42 8.77 -12.76
N LEU A 328 5.98 8.22 -11.69
CA LEU A 328 5.21 7.90 -10.48
C LEU A 328 4.82 9.16 -9.69
N MET A 329 5.70 10.16 -9.66
CA MET A 329 5.39 11.45 -9.05
C MET A 329 4.33 12.21 -9.84
N ILE A 330 4.34 12.13 -11.17
CA ILE A 330 3.38 12.80 -12.04
C ILE A 330 1.99 12.17 -11.90
N TYR A 331 1.88 10.84 -11.82
CA TYR A 331 0.59 10.16 -11.91
C TYR A 331 -0.44 10.61 -10.86
N LEU A 332 -0.04 10.81 -9.61
CA LEU A 332 -0.96 11.32 -8.58
C LEU A 332 -1.22 12.83 -8.69
N ARG A 333 -0.37 13.56 -9.43
CA ARG A 333 -0.54 15.00 -9.69
C ARG A 333 -1.34 15.29 -10.96
N ILE A 334 -1.60 14.29 -11.79
CA ILE A 334 -2.44 14.44 -13.00
C ILE A 334 -3.85 14.86 -12.58
N PRO A 335 -4.45 15.87 -13.26
CA PRO A 335 -5.83 16.27 -13.02
C PRO A 335 -6.82 15.11 -13.15
N LEU A 336 -7.86 15.10 -12.32
CA LEU A 336 -8.83 14.00 -12.29
C LEU A 336 -9.48 13.74 -13.65
N ALA A 337 -9.78 14.79 -14.41
CA ALA A 337 -10.34 14.67 -15.77
C ALA A 337 -9.43 13.85 -16.70
N LEU A 338 -8.10 14.04 -16.61
CA LEU A 338 -7.15 13.27 -17.41
C LEU A 338 -7.03 11.83 -16.89
N LYS A 339 -7.06 11.62 -15.55
CA LYS A 339 -7.11 10.25 -14.97
C LYS A 339 -8.33 9.48 -15.46
N ARG A 340 -9.52 10.11 -15.47
CA ARG A 340 -10.75 9.53 -16.01
C ARG A 340 -10.57 9.12 -17.48
N LYS A 341 -10.04 10.02 -18.32
CA LYS A 341 -9.79 9.74 -19.74
C LYS A 341 -8.82 8.57 -19.96
N LEU A 342 -7.74 8.52 -19.19
CA LEU A 342 -6.77 7.44 -19.24
C LEU A 342 -7.37 6.10 -18.78
N LYS A 343 -8.15 6.10 -17.70
CA LYS A 343 -8.80 4.89 -17.18
C LYS A 343 -9.86 4.37 -18.18
N LYS A 344 -10.73 5.26 -18.73
CA LYS A 344 -11.69 4.87 -19.76
C LYS A 344 -11.01 4.27 -21.01
N ARG A 345 -9.88 4.84 -21.48
CA ARG A 345 -9.10 4.26 -22.59
C ARG A 345 -8.53 2.91 -22.24
N ARG A 346 -8.02 2.71 -21.02
CA ARG A 346 -7.50 1.43 -20.56
C ARG A 346 -8.61 0.39 -20.53
N ASN A 347 -9.76 0.71 -19.94
CA ASN A 347 -10.90 -0.20 -19.85
C ASN A 347 -11.39 -0.60 -21.25
N LYS A 348 -11.53 0.35 -22.19
CA LYS A 348 -11.90 0.05 -23.58
C LYS A 348 -10.90 -0.89 -24.27
N ARG A 349 -9.58 -0.71 -24.05
CA ARG A 349 -8.55 -1.61 -24.62
C ARG A 349 -8.58 -3.02 -24.03
N MET A 350 -9.09 -3.16 -22.81
CA MET A 350 -9.18 -4.45 -22.11
C MET A 350 -10.55 -5.10 -22.26
N SER A 351 -11.43 -4.56 -23.12
CA SER A 351 -12.81 -5.04 -23.37
C SER A 351 -13.65 -5.16 -22.08
N ILE A 352 -13.39 -4.27 -21.12
CA ILE A 352 -14.16 -4.22 -19.87
C ILE A 352 -15.37 -3.33 -20.10
N PRO A 353 -16.62 -3.80 -19.81
CA PRO A 353 -17.79 -2.93 -19.79
C PRO A 353 -17.55 -1.75 -18.83
N VAL A 354 -17.95 -0.57 -19.24
CA VAL A 354 -17.86 0.67 -18.45
C VAL A 354 -19.03 0.77 -17.50
#